data_af45246573c7537083324efa475ef641
#
_entry.id   af45246573c7537083324efa475ef641
#
_cell.length_a   1.000
_cell.length_b   1.000
_cell.length_c   1.000
_cell.angle_alpha   90.00
_cell.angle_beta   90.00
_cell.angle_gamma   90.00
#
_symmetry.space_group_name_H-M   'P 1'
#
loop_
_entity.id
_entity.type
_entity.pdbx_description
1 polymer ?
#
loop_
_entity_poly.entity_id
_entity_poly.type
_entity_poly.pdbx_seq_one_letter_code
_entity_poly.pdbx_strand_id
1 'polypeptide(L)'
;MKSLLRSLPAAAFAMALVLIVAPAIAQQAPPAAPGKPGSPAALAAAKEILSMKSASAMYANAVPGLVERTKTTLLQSNLNLQKDLNEVAIIVAKNLAGREKEIGEGMAQVYANEFTEQELKDLVTFYKSPLGQKLLSSEPRAIQFSMAYMNQWAQQFAETINGQFRAEMKKRGKDI
;
A
#
# COMPACT_ATOMS: atom_id res chain seq x y z
N MET A 1 -42.64 57.38 43.11
CA MET A 1 -43.28 56.09 43.54
C MET A 1 -42.37 54.99 43.07
N LYS A 2 -42.00 54.13 43.96
CA LYS A 2 -40.90 53.21 44.15
C LYS A 2 -40.67 52.18 43.00
N SER A 3 -39.49 52.22 42.45
CA SER A 3 -38.94 51.19 41.58
C SER A 3 -37.96 50.29 42.36
N LEU A 4 -38.19 49.01 42.40
CA LEU A 4 -37.33 48.00 42.95
C LEU A 4 -36.52 47.33 41.83
N LEU A 5 -35.23 47.68 41.72
CA LEU A 5 -34.25 46.90 40.96
C LEU A 5 -33.87 45.67 41.78
N ARG A 6 -34.04 44.50 41.21
CA ARG A 6 -33.47 43.24 41.67
C ARG A 6 -32.32 42.82 40.78
N SER A 7 -31.12 42.85 41.36
CA SER A 7 -29.90 42.37 40.80
C SER A 7 -29.87 40.83 40.79
N LEU A 8 -29.58 40.21 39.62
CA LEU A 8 -29.26 38.80 39.46
C LEU A 8 -27.74 38.63 39.27
N PRO A 9 -27.10 37.65 39.91
CA PRO A 9 -25.68 37.43 39.76
C PRO A 9 -25.39 36.65 38.46
N ALA A 10 -24.36 37.08 37.72
CA ALA A 10 -23.81 36.39 36.56
C ALA A 10 -23.02 35.14 37.03
N ALA A 11 -23.56 33.96 36.75
CA ALA A 11 -22.82 32.71 36.88
C ALA A 11 -22.01 32.48 35.60
N ALA A 12 -20.69 32.62 35.68
CA ALA A 12 -19.76 32.27 34.61
C ALA A 12 -19.67 30.76 34.47
N PHE A 13 -20.25 30.21 33.40
CA PHE A 13 -20.07 28.81 33.01
C PHE A 13 -18.80 28.72 32.16
N ALA A 14 -17.69 28.30 32.75
CA ALA A 14 -16.47 27.92 32.04
C ALA A 14 -16.69 26.54 31.43
N MET A 15 -17.02 26.51 30.15
CA MET A 15 -17.13 25.27 29.36
C MET A 15 -15.73 24.86 28.89
N ALA A 16 -15.09 23.93 29.60
CA ALA A 16 -13.84 23.32 29.19
C ALA A 16 -14.08 22.42 28.00
N LEU A 17 -13.68 22.87 26.81
CA LEU A 17 -13.71 22.07 25.58
C LEU A 17 -12.57 21.07 25.62
N VAL A 18 -12.84 19.85 26.07
CA VAL A 18 -11.89 18.72 25.96
C VAL A 18 -11.89 18.25 24.51
N LEU A 19 -10.89 18.66 23.72
CA LEU A 19 -10.61 18.11 22.41
C LEU A 19 -10.08 16.68 22.59
N ILE A 20 -10.94 15.70 22.48
CA ILE A 20 -10.57 14.30 22.36
C ILE A 20 -10.02 14.12 20.92
N VAL A 21 -8.70 14.16 20.78
CA VAL A 21 -8.02 13.73 19.55
C VAL A 21 -8.09 12.21 19.53
N ALA A 22 -9.12 11.67 18.89
CA ALA A 22 -9.17 10.25 18.57
C ALA A 22 -8.10 9.97 17.51
N PRO A 23 -7.23 8.95 17.68
CA PRO A 23 -6.35 8.53 16.59
C PRO A 23 -7.23 8.07 15.43
N ALA A 24 -7.10 8.71 14.28
CA ALA A 24 -7.68 8.25 13.04
C ALA A 24 -6.99 6.92 12.69
N ILE A 25 -7.56 5.81 13.13
CA ILE A 25 -7.26 4.50 12.58
C ILE A 25 -7.71 4.62 11.13
N ALA A 26 -6.74 4.69 10.21
CA ALA A 26 -7.02 4.55 8.79
C ALA A 26 -7.73 3.20 8.60
N GLN A 27 -9.05 3.25 8.51
CA GLN A 27 -9.87 2.11 8.15
C GLN A 27 -9.44 1.73 6.74
N GLN A 28 -8.63 0.67 6.63
CA GLN A 28 -8.46 -0.01 5.35
C GLN A 28 -9.87 -0.35 4.88
N ALA A 29 -10.27 0.25 3.76
CA ALA A 29 -11.52 -0.10 3.12
C ALA A 29 -11.56 -1.63 2.99
N PRO A 30 -12.68 -2.29 3.36
CA PRO A 30 -12.81 -3.73 3.16
C PRO A 30 -12.55 -4.02 1.68
N PRO A 31 -11.88 -5.14 1.36
CA PRO A 31 -11.68 -5.53 -0.02
C PRO A 31 -13.04 -5.49 -0.72
N ALA A 32 -13.11 -4.81 -1.86
CA ALA A 32 -14.34 -4.68 -2.63
C ALA A 32 -14.95 -6.07 -2.80
N ALA A 33 -16.24 -6.19 -2.48
CA ALA A 33 -16.98 -7.43 -2.68
C ALA A 33 -16.78 -7.88 -4.14
N PRO A 34 -16.65 -9.21 -4.41
CA PRO A 34 -16.46 -9.68 -5.77
C PRO A 34 -17.61 -9.15 -6.64
N GLY A 35 -17.29 -8.18 -7.50
CA GLY A 35 -18.20 -7.62 -8.47
C GLY A 35 -18.73 -8.73 -9.40
N LYS A 36 -19.79 -8.47 -10.16
CA LYS A 36 -20.22 -9.38 -11.21
C LYS A 36 -19.03 -9.77 -12.06
N PRO A 37 -18.85 -11.06 -12.41
CA PRO A 37 -17.76 -11.47 -13.29
C PRO A 37 -17.76 -10.59 -14.55
N GLY A 38 -16.62 -9.97 -14.84
CA GLY A 38 -16.46 -9.21 -16.08
C GLY A 38 -16.76 -10.07 -17.29
N SER A 39 -17.16 -9.46 -18.40
CA SER A 39 -17.37 -10.20 -19.64
C SER A 39 -16.09 -10.97 -20.03
N PRO A 40 -16.19 -12.09 -20.75
CA PRO A 40 -15.00 -12.80 -21.24
C PRO A 40 -14.05 -11.90 -22.05
N ALA A 41 -14.58 -10.91 -22.78
CA ALA A 41 -13.79 -9.95 -23.52
C ALA A 41 -13.08 -8.95 -22.62
N ALA A 42 -13.75 -8.47 -21.54
CA ALA A 42 -13.13 -7.62 -20.53
C ALA A 42 -11.99 -8.35 -19.80
N LEU A 43 -12.22 -9.61 -19.41
CA LEU A 43 -11.18 -10.44 -18.78
C LEU A 43 -9.98 -10.67 -19.71
N ALA A 44 -10.22 -10.91 -20.99
CA ALA A 44 -9.14 -11.09 -21.97
C ALA A 44 -8.31 -9.80 -22.12
N ALA A 45 -8.96 -8.64 -22.26
CA ALA A 45 -8.27 -7.36 -22.34
C ALA A 45 -7.50 -7.03 -21.05
N ALA A 46 -8.06 -7.31 -19.88
CA ALA A 46 -7.39 -7.15 -18.59
C ALA A 46 -6.13 -8.03 -18.49
N LYS A 47 -6.21 -9.30 -18.89
CA LYS A 47 -5.05 -10.22 -18.92
C LYS A 47 -3.95 -9.69 -19.84
N GLU A 48 -4.33 -9.15 -21.01
CA GLU A 48 -3.39 -8.56 -21.95
C GLU A 48 -2.67 -7.35 -21.36
N ILE A 49 -3.39 -6.43 -20.72
CA ILE A 49 -2.81 -5.28 -20.00
C ILE A 49 -1.81 -5.74 -18.93
N LEU A 50 -2.20 -6.71 -18.10
CA LEU A 50 -1.34 -7.25 -17.04
C LEU A 50 -0.07 -7.89 -17.62
N SER A 51 -0.18 -8.57 -18.77
CA SER A 51 0.97 -9.13 -19.48
C SER A 51 1.92 -8.02 -19.95
N MET A 52 1.41 -6.98 -20.62
CA MET A 52 2.22 -5.84 -21.08
C MET A 52 2.90 -5.12 -19.92
N LYS A 53 2.27 -5.03 -18.76
CA LYS A 53 2.83 -4.47 -17.53
C LYS A 53 3.78 -5.42 -16.80
N SER A 54 4.04 -6.62 -17.33
CA SER A 54 4.86 -7.65 -16.68
C SER A 54 4.41 -7.97 -15.25
N ALA A 55 3.10 -7.91 -14.99
CA ALA A 55 2.53 -8.09 -13.65
C ALA A 55 2.88 -9.47 -13.05
N SER A 56 3.13 -10.48 -13.86
CA SER A 56 3.57 -11.81 -13.40
C SER A 56 4.85 -11.79 -12.57
N ALA A 57 5.75 -10.85 -12.84
CA ALA A 57 6.98 -10.69 -12.05
C ALA A 57 6.69 -10.34 -10.57
N MET A 58 5.56 -9.67 -10.28
CA MET A 58 5.18 -9.28 -8.92
C MET A 58 4.83 -10.48 -8.04
N TYR A 59 4.32 -11.55 -8.63
CA TYR A 59 3.86 -12.74 -7.90
C TYR A 59 4.59 -14.03 -8.27
N ALA A 60 5.63 -13.97 -9.08
CA ALA A 60 6.41 -15.14 -9.49
C ALA A 60 6.94 -15.98 -8.31
N ASN A 61 7.27 -15.31 -7.20
CA ASN A 61 7.77 -15.95 -5.98
C ASN A 61 6.68 -16.14 -4.90
N ALA A 62 5.39 -15.97 -5.23
CA ALA A 62 4.34 -16.03 -4.22
C ALA A 62 4.25 -17.43 -3.58
N VAL A 63 4.22 -18.49 -4.37
CA VAL A 63 4.15 -19.87 -3.86
C VAL A 63 5.41 -20.24 -3.10
N PRO A 64 6.64 -20.12 -3.64
CA PRO A 64 7.85 -20.38 -2.88
C PRO A 64 7.92 -19.59 -1.57
N GLY A 65 7.61 -18.31 -1.61
CA GLY A 65 7.63 -17.44 -0.43
C GLY A 65 6.61 -17.82 0.64
N LEU A 66 5.43 -18.31 0.25
CA LEU A 66 4.43 -18.82 1.18
C LEU A 66 4.87 -20.15 1.81
N VAL A 67 5.44 -21.06 1.02
CA VAL A 67 5.98 -22.33 1.50
C VAL A 67 7.08 -22.10 2.55
N GLU A 68 8.03 -21.18 2.27
CA GLU A 68 9.09 -20.85 3.21
C GLU A 68 8.55 -20.24 4.51
N ARG A 69 7.58 -19.33 4.44
CA ARG A 69 6.94 -18.75 5.63
C ARG A 69 6.21 -19.82 6.45
N THR A 70 5.47 -20.71 5.80
CA THR A 70 4.75 -21.79 6.46
C THR A 70 5.73 -22.74 7.13
N LYS A 71 6.79 -23.14 6.43
CA LYS A 71 7.89 -23.96 7.01
C LYS A 71 8.46 -23.29 8.26
N THR A 72 8.79 -22.00 8.19
CA THR A 72 9.34 -21.25 9.33
C THR A 72 8.38 -21.27 10.53
N THR A 73 7.08 -21.08 10.29
CA THR A 73 6.07 -21.17 11.35
C THR A 73 5.99 -22.57 11.97
N LEU A 74 6.04 -23.63 11.15
CA LEU A 74 6.04 -25.00 11.63
C LEU A 74 7.29 -25.33 12.45
N LEU A 75 8.45 -24.80 12.06
CA LEU A 75 9.71 -24.98 12.79
C LEU A 75 9.68 -24.37 14.19
N GLN A 76 8.97 -23.29 14.43
CA GLN A 76 8.86 -22.67 15.75
C GLN A 76 8.34 -23.65 16.81
N SER A 77 7.45 -24.55 16.43
CA SER A 77 6.86 -25.57 17.32
C SER A 77 7.46 -26.98 17.17
N ASN A 78 8.37 -27.17 16.20
CA ASN A 78 8.88 -28.49 15.83
C ASN A 78 10.38 -28.43 15.46
N LEU A 79 11.22 -27.92 16.35
CA LEU A 79 12.66 -27.72 16.09
C LEU A 79 13.41 -29.03 15.76
N ASN A 80 12.94 -30.15 16.29
CA ASN A 80 13.49 -31.49 16.04
C ASN A 80 13.20 -31.99 14.61
N LEU A 81 12.27 -31.37 13.87
CA LEU A 81 11.88 -31.76 12.52
C LEU A 81 12.50 -30.86 11.42
N GLN A 82 13.53 -30.10 11.75
CA GLN A 82 14.13 -29.14 10.81
C GLN A 82 14.56 -29.77 9.47
N LYS A 83 15.20 -30.95 9.53
CA LYS A 83 15.64 -31.65 8.33
C LYS A 83 14.44 -32.06 7.46
N ASP A 84 13.46 -32.71 8.06
CA ASP A 84 12.28 -33.22 7.36
C ASP A 84 11.46 -32.06 6.75
N LEU A 85 11.26 -30.99 7.50
CA LEU A 85 10.52 -29.79 7.02
C LEU A 85 11.24 -29.09 5.86
N ASN A 86 12.58 -29.08 5.83
CA ASN A 86 13.31 -28.53 4.68
C ASN A 86 13.11 -29.39 3.42
N GLU A 87 13.17 -30.74 3.55
CA GLU A 87 12.97 -31.64 2.43
C GLU A 87 11.52 -31.59 1.93
N VAL A 88 10.54 -31.60 2.83
CA VAL A 88 9.11 -31.50 2.52
C VAL A 88 8.77 -30.15 1.86
N ALA A 89 9.36 -29.04 2.28
CA ALA A 89 9.11 -27.73 1.68
C ALA A 89 9.45 -27.71 0.18
N ILE A 90 10.51 -28.37 -0.26
CA ILE A 90 10.89 -28.48 -1.67
C ILE A 90 9.80 -29.26 -2.45
N ILE A 91 9.32 -30.35 -1.88
CA ILE A 91 8.25 -31.17 -2.50
C ILE A 91 6.96 -30.36 -2.61
N VAL A 92 6.57 -29.67 -1.54
CA VAL A 92 5.35 -28.84 -1.51
C VAL A 92 5.46 -27.69 -2.52
N ALA A 93 6.58 -26.99 -2.57
CA ALA A 93 6.79 -25.93 -3.56
C ALA A 93 6.67 -26.45 -5.00
N LYS A 94 7.23 -27.62 -5.29
CA LYS A 94 7.11 -28.28 -6.60
C LYS A 94 5.68 -28.68 -6.93
N ASN A 95 4.95 -29.25 -5.98
CA ASN A 95 3.56 -29.70 -6.17
C ASN A 95 2.59 -28.54 -6.36
N LEU A 96 2.91 -27.37 -5.81
CA LEU A 96 2.08 -26.16 -5.91
C LEU A 96 2.58 -25.19 -7.00
N ALA A 97 3.65 -25.53 -7.72
CA ALA A 97 4.18 -24.71 -8.80
C ALA A 97 3.11 -24.45 -9.88
N GLY A 98 3.02 -23.20 -10.33
CA GLY A 98 2.07 -22.76 -11.34
C GLY A 98 0.73 -22.26 -10.79
N ARG A 99 0.48 -22.40 -9.47
CA ARG A 99 -0.71 -21.81 -8.83
C ARG A 99 -0.65 -20.30 -8.76
N GLU A 100 0.49 -19.68 -8.99
CA GLU A 100 0.65 -18.22 -9.14
C GLU A 100 -0.26 -17.66 -10.24
N LYS A 101 -0.66 -18.49 -11.23
CA LYS A 101 -1.62 -18.10 -12.27
C LYS A 101 -2.96 -17.66 -11.70
N GLU A 102 -3.37 -18.22 -10.56
CA GLU A 102 -4.61 -17.85 -9.86
C GLU A 102 -4.58 -16.38 -9.42
N ILE A 103 -3.39 -15.88 -9.05
CA ILE A 103 -3.20 -14.46 -8.71
C ILE A 103 -3.44 -13.60 -9.95
N GLY A 104 -2.86 -13.97 -11.08
CA GLY A 104 -3.05 -13.26 -12.34
C GLY A 104 -4.52 -13.24 -12.81
N GLU A 105 -5.24 -14.33 -12.59
CA GLU A 105 -6.68 -14.42 -12.90
C GLU A 105 -7.49 -13.50 -11.97
N GLY A 106 -7.19 -13.52 -10.67
CA GLY A 106 -7.81 -12.60 -9.69
C GLY A 106 -7.53 -11.14 -10.03
N MET A 107 -6.29 -10.79 -10.39
CA MET A 107 -5.94 -9.43 -10.83
C MET A 107 -6.70 -9.02 -12.09
N ALA A 108 -6.84 -9.91 -13.08
CA ALA A 108 -7.63 -9.63 -14.28
C ALA A 108 -9.11 -9.39 -13.94
N GLN A 109 -9.66 -10.15 -13.00
CA GLN A 109 -11.03 -9.93 -12.52
C GLN A 109 -11.19 -8.56 -11.85
N VAL A 110 -10.21 -8.12 -11.04
CA VAL A 110 -10.21 -6.77 -10.44
C VAL A 110 -10.25 -5.70 -11.52
N TYR A 111 -9.40 -5.80 -12.55
CA TYR A 111 -9.43 -4.87 -13.69
C TYR A 111 -10.78 -4.88 -14.40
N ALA A 112 -11.35 -6.07 -14.66
CA ALA A 112 -12.64 -6.20 -15.32
C ALA A 112 -13.83 -5.69 -14.48
N ASN A 113 -13.66 -5.52 -13.20
CA ASN A 113 -14.66 -4.92 -12.31
C ASN A 113 -14.52 -3.38 -12.25
N GLU A 114 -13.29 -2.85 -12.33
CA GLU A 114 -13.01 -1.42 -12.22
C GLU A 114 -13.22 -0.67 -13.54
N PHE A 115 -13.01 -1.35 -14.68
CA PHE A 115 -13.08 -0.75 -16.01
C PHE A 115 -14.15 -1.44 -16.86
N THR A 116 -14.81 -0.67 -17.70
CA THR A 116 -15.69 -1.23 -18.74
C THR A 116 -14.88 -1.98 -19.81
N GLU A 117 -15.52 -2.87 -20.54
CA GLU A 117 -14.88 -3.61 -21.64
C GLU A 117 -14.28 -2.66 -22.70
N GLN A 118 -14.95 -1.53 -22.98
CA GLN A 118 -14.45 -0.55 -23.94
C GLN A 118 -13.20 0.15 -23.42
N GLU A 119 -13.21 0.60 -22.16
CA GLU A 119 -12.03 1.23 -21.54
C GLU A 119 -10.83 0.29 -21.51
N LEU A 120 -11.04 -1.01 -21.23
CA LEU A 120 -9.96 -1.99 -21.28
C LEU A 120 -9.39 -2.15 -22.69
N LYS A 121 -10.24 -2.16 -23.73
CA LYS A 121 -9.78 -2.19 -25.13
C LYS A 121 -9.00 -0.94 -25.51
N ASP A 122 -9.45 0.22 -25.04
CA ASP A 122 -8.76 1.49 -25.27
C ASP A 122 -7.41 1.53 -24.57
N LEU A 123 -7.33 1.02 -23.33
CA LEU A 123 -6.08 0.83 -22.60
C LEU A 123 -5.11 -0.12 -23.31
N VAL A 124 -5.60 -1.25 -23.84
CA VAL A 124 -4.78 -2.16 -24.67
C VAL A 124 -4.21 -1.42 -25.87
N THR A 125 -5.05 -0.66 -26.58
CA THR A 125 -4.63 0.14 -27.73
C THR A 125 -3.58 1.19 -27.33
N PHE A 126 -3.80 1.89 -26.23
CA PHE A 126 -2.84 2.85 -25.68
C PHE A 126 -1.50 2.18 -25.35
N TYR A 127 -1.48 1.09 -24.58
CA TYR A 127 -0.23 0.41 -24.21
C TYR A 127 0.51 -0.18 -25.41
N LYS A 128 -0.18 -0.52 -26.51
CA LYS A 128 0.45 -0.93 -27.78
C LYS A 128 1.04 0.23 -28.57
N SER A 129 0.62 1.46 -28.32
CA SER A 129 1.14 2.64 -29.02
C SER A 129 2.62 2.91 -28.65
N PRO A 130 3.35 3.69 -29.48
CA PRO A 130 4.73 4.08 -29.16
C PRO A 130 4.86 4.79 -27.80
N LEU A 131 3.88 5.63 -27.46
CA LEU A 131 3.87 6.33 -26.16
C LEU A 131 3.60 5.37 -25.02
N GLY A 132 2.66 4.45 -25.15
CA GLY A 132 2.35 3.44 -24.13
C GLY A 132 3.54 2.50 -23.87
N GLN A 133 4.22 2.06 -24.92
CA GLN A 133 5.46 1.27 -24.80
C GLN A 133 6.59 2.06 -24.11
N LYS A 134 6.71 3.35 -24.44
CA LYS A 134 7.66 4.25 -23.77
C LYS A 134 7.31 4.39 -22.30
N LEU A 135 6.04 4.54 -21.96
CA LEU A 135 5.59 4.63 -20.56
C LEU A 135 5.95 3.35 -19.79
N LEU A 136 5.57 2.17 -20.30
CA LEU A 136 5.86 0.88 -19.67
C LEU A 136 7.35 0.67 -19.40
N SER A 137 8.21 1.08 -20.33
CA SER A 137 9.66 0.89 -20.19
C SER A 137 10.36 1.94 -19.34
N SER A 138 9.82 3.16 -19.27
CA SER A 138 10.50 4.30 -18.63
C SER A 138 9.95 4.66 -17.26
N GLU A 139 8.66 4.46 -17.01
CA GLU A 139 8.00 4.83 -15.75
C GLU A 139 8.63 4.16 -14.52
N PRO A 140 8.94 2.84 -14.53
CA PRO A 140 9.58 2.20 -13.37
C PRO A 140 10.93 2.84 -13.01
N ARG A 141 11.71 3.22 -14.02
CA ARG A 141 12.99 3.91 -13.83
C ARG A 141 12.79 5.33 -13.32
N ALA A 142 11.81 6.06 -13.85
CA ALA A 142 11.48 7.40 -13.40
C ALA A 142 11.06 7.39 -11.92
N ILE A 143 10.24 6.42 -11.51
CA ILE A 143 9.86 6.23 -10.10
C ILE A 143 11.09 5.93 -9.25
N GLN A 144 11.95 5.01 -9.68
CA GLN A 144 13.18 4.66 -8.96
C GLN A 144 14.10 5.87 -8.74
N PHE A 145 14.32 6.67 -9.77
CA PHE A 145 15.14 7.89 -9.66
C PHE A 145 14.46 8.96 -8.80
N SER A 146 13.14 9.09 -8.88
CA SER A 146 12.40 10.01 -8.02
C SER A 146 12.53 9.63 -6.54
N MET A 147 12.48 8.34 -6.22
CA MET A 147 12.70 7.87 -4.85
C MET A 147 14.14 8.12 -4.38
N ALA A 148 15.13 7.90 -5.24
CA ALA A 148 16.53 8.21 -4.92
C ALA A 148 16.72 9.72 -4.65
N TYR A 149 16.14 10.57 -5.48
CA TYR A 149 16.14 12.02 -5.27
C TYR A 149 15.48 12.42 -3.95
N MET A 150 14.32 11.85 -3.65
CA MET A 150 13.60 12.11 -2.39
C MET A 150 14.44 11.73 -1.17
N ASN A 151 15.12 10.57 -1.21
CA ASN A 151 16.02 10.14 -0.14
C ASN A 151 17.21 11.09 0.04
N GLN A 152 17.82 11.52 -1.06
CA GLN A 152 18.91 12.50 -1.03
C GLN A 152 18.46 13.84 -0.46
N TRP A 153 17.31 14.33 -0.89
CA TRP A 153 16.73 15.55 -0.36
C TRP A 153 16.45 15.44 1.14
N ALA A 154 15.88 14.32 1.60
CA ALA A 154 15.59 14.10 3.01
C ALA A 154 16.85 14.13 3.89
N GLN A 155 17.97 13.53 3.41
CA GLN A 155 19.25 13.59 4.10
C GLN A 155 19.79 15.02 4.21
N GLN A 156 19.75 15.78 3.12
CA GLN A 156 20.21 17.18 3.11
C GLN A 156 19.31 18.07 3.98
N PHE A 157 18.00 17.83 3.96
CA PHE A 157 17.06 18.60 4.76
C PHE A 157 17.16 18.28 6.26
N ALA A 158 17.54 17.06 6.63
CA ALA A 158 17.82 16.70 8.02
C ALA A 158 18.91 17.58 8.66
N GLU A 159 19.96 17.92 7.90
CA GLU A 159 21.00 18.87 8.36
C GLU A 159 20.42 20.26 8.63
N THR A 160 19.53 20.73 7.77
CA THR A 160 18.82 22.00 7.96
C THR A 160 17.97 21.97 9.22
N ILE A 161 17.22 20.86 9.43
CA ILE A 161 16.40 20.67 10.64
C ILE A 161 17.29 20.66 11.89
N ASN A 162 18.39 19.91 11.88
CA ASN A 162 19.34 19.87 12.98
C ASN A 162 19.88 21.27 13.33
N GLY A 163 20.24 22.05 12.30
CA GLY A 163 20.67 23.43 12.48
C GLY A 163 19.60 24.30 13.12
N GLN A 164 18.35 24.16 12.73
CA GLN A 164 17.23 24.89 13.35
C GLN A 164 17.03 24.48 14.82
N PHE A 165 17.08 23.18 15.13
CA PHE A 165 16.98 22.70 16.51
C PHE A 165 18.11 23.29 17.37
N ARG A 166 19.35 23.21 16.91
CA ARG A 166 20.50 23.80 17.66
C ARG A 166 20.33 25.29 17.90
N ALA A 167 19.92 26.04 16.88
CA ALA A 167 19.70 27.47 16.99
C ALA A 167 18.60 27.80 18.04
N GLU A 168 17.50 27.10 18.03
CA GLU A 168 16.41 27.29 18.97
C GLU A 168 16.78 26.86 20.40
N MET A 169 17.51 25.76 20.56
CA MET A 169 17.98 25.31 21.88
C MET A 169 18.98 26.28 22.48
N LYS A 170 19.88 26.85 21.66
CA LYS A 170 20.83 27.90 22.12
C LYS A 170 20.12 29.14 22.64
N LYS A 171 19.02 29.59 22.00
CA LYS A 171 18.19 30.70 22.52
C LYS A 171 17.61 30.40 23.91
N ARG A 172 17.41 29.11 24.23
CA ARG A 172 16.94 28.65 25.54
C ARG A 172 18.07 28.37 26.54
N GLY A 173 19.32 28.72 26.19
CA GLY A 173 20.51 28.48 27.03
C GLY A 173 20.93 27.00 27.12
N LYS A 174 20.56 26.17 26.15
CA LYS A 174 20.87 24.73 26.10
C LYS A 174 21.65 24.43 24.82
N ASP A 175 22.82 23.78 24.95
CA ASP A 175 23.59 23.25 23.81
C ASP A 175 23.27 21.76 23.62
N ILE A 176 23.05 21.37 22.33
CA ILE A 176 22.81 19.98 21.90
C ILE A 176 23.65 19.66 20.67
#